data_8404667c9a84b91001d28abf1cd1879c
#
_entry.id   8404667c9a84b91001d28abf1cd1879c
#
_cell.length_a   1.000
_cell.length_b   1.000
_cell.length_c   1.000
_cell.angle_alpha   90.00
_cell.angle_beta   90.00
_cell.angle_gamma   90.00
#
_symmetry.space_group_name_H-M   'P 1'
#
loop_
_entity.id
_entity.type
_entity.pdbx_description
1 polymer ?
#
loop_
_entity_poly.entity_id
_entity_poly.type
_entity_poly.pdbx_seq_one_letter_code
_entity_poly.pdbx_strand_id
1 'polypeptide(L)' 'MADAVNHPSHYTDGNIECIDYIQDKLTPQEFQGYCKGNALKYISRAGKKNPDKYTEDLKKAIWYLERATNNAG' A
#
# COMPACT_ATOMS: atom_id res chain seq x y z
N MET A 1 8.92 -7.87 -2.85
CA MET A 1 8.03 -8.05 -3.23
C MET A 1 6.93 -7.09 -3.43
N ALA A 2 7.12 -6.18 -4.35
CA ALA A 2 6.08 -5.29 -4.73
C ALA A 2 4.84 -6.07 -5.13
N ASP A 3 5.06 -7.23 -5.70
CA ASP A 3 3.97 -8.04 -6.17
C ASP A 3 3.05 -8.50 -5.06
N ALA A 4 3.61 -8.78 -3.90
CA ALA A 4 2.79 -9.23 -2.79
C ALA A 4 1.84 -8.14 -2.32
N VAL A 5 2.19 -6.89 -2.56
CA VAL A 5 1.36 -5.77 -2.14
C VAL A 5 0.44 -5.32 -3.28
N ASN A 6 1.00 -5.20 -4.47
CA ASN A 6 0.29 -4.59 -5.59
C ASN A 6 -0.38 -5.59 -6.51
N HIS A 7 0.15 -6.80 -6.57
CA HIS A 7 -0.31 -7.79 -7.55
C HIS A 7 -0.56 -9.14 -6.89
N PRO A 8 -1.50 -9.24 -5.96
CA PRO A 8 -1.91 -10.58 -5.50
C PRO A 8 -2.50 -11.31 -6.69
N SER A 9 -2.07 -12.52 -6.92
CA SER A 9 -2.42 -13.25 -8.13
C SER A 9 -3.92 -13.35 -8.36
N HIS A 10 -4.69 -13.44 -7.29
CA HIS A 10 -6.13 -13.59 -7.43
C HIS A 10 -6.84 -12.29 -7.82
N TYR A 11 -6.11 -11.17 -7.90
CA TYR A 11 -6.68 -9.90 -8.31
C TYR A 11 -6.14 -9.44 -9.65
N THR A 12 -5.17 -10.14 -10.22
CA THR A 12 -4.52 -9.67 -11.42
C THR A 12 -4.82 -10.50 -12.65
N ASP A 13 -5.97 -11.15 -12.66
CA ASP A 13 -6.38 -11.92 -13.84
C ASP A 13 -6.59 -11.03 -15.07
N GLY A 14 -6.83 -9.76 -14.86
CA GLY A 14 -6.96 -8.79 -15.92
C GLY A 14 -5.83 -7.81 -15.87
N ASN A 15 -6.13 -6.55 -16.16
CA ASN A 15 -5.14 -5.49 -16.18
C ASN A 15 -5.23 -4.55 -14.99
N ILE A 16 -6.00 -4.92 -13.98
CA ILE A 16 -6.22 -4.06 -12.82
C ILE A 16 -5.31 -4.49 -11.69
N GLU A 17 -4.54 -3.55 -11.19
CA GLU A 17 -3.71 -3.82 -10.03
C GLU A 17 -4.55 -3.88 -8.77
N CYS A 18 -4.06 -4.61 -7.78
CA CYS A 18 -4.79 -4.80 -6.53
C CYS A 18 -5.21 -3.49 -5.89
N ILE A 19 -4.30 -2.51 -5.85
CA ILE A 19 -4.61 -1.24 -5.21
C ILE A 19 -5.72 -0.50 -5.95
N ASP A 20 -5.75 -0.61 -7.27
CA ASP A 20 -6.79 0.05 -8.05
C ASP A 20 -8.14 -0.62 -7.83
N TYR A 21 -8.14 -1.94 -7.71
CA TYR A 21 -9.35 -2.68 -7.39
C TYR A 21 -9.90 -2.24 -6.03
N ILE A 22 -9.02 -2.16 -5.04
CA ILE A 22 -9.43 -1.77 -3.69
C ILE A 22 -9.99 -0.35 -3.71
N GLN A 23 -9.32 0.55 -4.41
CA GLN A 23 -9.78 1.92 -4.51
C GLN A 23 -11.17 2.00 -5.12
N ASP A 24 -11.43 1.17 -6.12
CA ASP A 24 -12.72 1.15 -6.79
C ASP A 24 -13.85 0.71 -5.86
N LYS A 25 -13.54 -0.17 -4.92
CA LYS A 25 -14.54 -0.74 -4.03
C LYS A 25 -14.79 0.06 -2.76
N LEU A 26 -13.90 0.99 -2.43
CA LEU A 26 -14.02 1.78 -1.21
C LEU A 26 -14.42 3.20 -1.53
N THR A 27 -15.06 3.86 -0.57
CA THR A 27 -15.27 5.29 -0.72
C THR A 27 -13.92 5.99 -0.61
N PRO A 28 -13.81 7.23 -1.08
CA PRO A 28 -12.53 7.94 -0.96
C PRO A 28 -12.03 8.01 0.48
N GLN A 29 -12.93 8.21 1.43
CA GLN A 29 -12.55 8.30 2.83
C GLN A 29 -12.05 6.96 3.34
N GLU A 30 -12.73 5.87 2.97
CA GLU A 30 -12.30 4.54 3.35
C GLU A 30 -10.95 4.20 2.76
N PHE A 31 -10.73 4.59 1.50
CA PHE A 31 -9.48 4.30 0.83
C PHE A 31 -8.32 5.05 1.49
N GLN A 32 -8.55 6.29 1.92
CA GLN A 32 -7.53 7.03 2.64
C GLN A 32 -7.17 6.33 3.94
N GLY A 33 -8.15 5.79 4.64
CA GLY A 33 -7.90 5.02 5.85
C GLY A 33 -7.11 3.75 5.57
N TYR A 34 -7.43 3.08 4.47
CA TYR A 34 -6.71 1.89 4.05
C TYR A 34 -5.23 2.21 3.81
N CYS A 35 -4.96 3.27 3.06
CA CYS A 35 -3.59 3.67 2.76
C CYS A 35 -2.85 4.10 4.03
N LYS A 36 -3.51 4.86 4.87
CA LYS A 36 -2.91 5.33 6.12
C LYS A 36 -2.53 4.14 7.01
N GLY A 37 -3.44 3.18 7.12
CA GLY A 37 -3.18 2.00 7.93
C GLY A 37 -2.00 1.20 7.42
N ASN A 38 -1.89 1.05 6.09
CA ASN A 38 -0.77 0.33 5.52
C ASN A 38 0.54 1.09 5.73
N ALA A 39 0.51 2.42 5.59
CA ALA A 39 1.71 3.21 5.85
C ALA A 39 2.18 3.04 7.29
N LEU A 40 1.24 3.10 8.24
CA LEU A 40 1.58 2.92 9.65
C LEU A 40 2.16 1.54 9.90
N LYS A 41 1.62 0.52 9.26
CA LYS A 41 2.14 -0.83 9.41
C LYS A 41 3.61 -0.90 8.98
N TYR A 42 3.93 -0.35 7.83
CA TYR A 42 5.30 -0.41 7.34
C TYR A 42 6.24 0.46 8.16
N ILE A 43 5.78 1.62 8.62
CA ILE A 43 6.59 2.47 9.48
C ILE A 43 6.91 1.73 10.78
N SER A 44 5.91 1.10 11.38
CA SER A 44 6.10 0.47 12.67
C SER A 44 7.01 -0.75 12.61
N ARG A 45 7.03 -1.44 11.46
CA ARG A 45 7.85 -2.63 11.35
C ARG A 45 9.23 -2.36 10.74
N ALA A 46 9.49 -1.12 10.30
CA ALA A 46 10.73 -0.80 9.61
C ALA A 46 11.93 -1.16 10.46
N GLY A 47 12.76 -2.08 9.96
CA GLY A 47 13.97 -2.49 10.62
C GLY A 47 13.80 -3.40 11.83
N LYS A 48 12.59 -3.60 12.32
CA LYS A 48 12.38 -4.42 13.50
C LYS A 48 12.50 -5.91 13.19
N LYS A 49 11.84 -6.34 12.14
CA LYS A 49 11.85 -7.73 11.78
C LYS A 49 13.12 -8.10 11.03
N ASN A 50 13.55 -7.21 10.17
CA ASN A 50 14.73 -7.44 9.35
C ASN A 50 15.40 -6.10 9.11
N PRO A 51 16.55 -5.85 9.78
CA PRO A 51 17.23 -4.56 9.61
C PRO A 51 17.57 -4.22 8.18
N ASP A 52 17.80 -5.25 7.34
CA ASP A 52 18.13 -5.01 5.94
C ASP A 52 16.93 -4.47 5.16
N LYS A 53 15.74 -4.59 5.72
CA LYS A 53 14.52 -4.13 5.05
C LYS A 53 14.05 -2.78 5.54
N TYR A 54 14.84 -2.10 6.35
CA TYR A 54 14.43 -0.83 6.92
C TYR A 54 14.02 0.17 5.84
N THR A 55 14.92 0.40 4.88
CA THR A 55 14.65 1.36 3.82
C THR A 55 13.51 0.89 2.93
N GLU A 56 13.45 -0.39 2.66
CA GLU A 56 12.38 -0.94 1.82
C GLU A 56 11.01 -0.71 2.47
N ASP A 57 10.92 -0.95 3.78
CA ASP A 57 9.66 -0.74 4.49
C ASP A 57 9.25 0.72 4.48
N LEU A 58 10.22 1.63 4.64
CA LEU A 58 9.92 3.06 4.58
C LEU A 58 9.45 3.46 3.19
N LYS A 59 10.03 2.90 2.15
CA LYS A 59 9.60 3.19 0.79
C LYS A 59 8.17 2.71 0.54
N LYS A 60 7.81 1.58 1.12
CA LYS A 60 6.44 1.09 1.01
C LYS A 60 5.46 2.04 1.71
N ALA A 61 5.86 2.56 2.87
CA ALA A 61 5.03 3.52 3.57
C ALA A 61 4.83 4.78 2.74
N ILE A 62 5.91 5.26 2.12
CA ILE A 62 5.82 6.43 1.26
C ILE A 62 4.87 6.17 0.09
N TRP A 63 4.95 4.99 -0.51
CA TRP A 63 4.11 4.63 -1.64
C TRP A 63 2.62 4.74 -1.26
N TYR A 64 2.27 4.22 -0.08
CA TYR A 64 0.88 4.30 0.36
C TYR A 64 0.47 5.73 0.69
N LEU A 65 1.37 6.51 1.28
CA LEU A 65 1.05 7.90 1.60
C LEU A 65 0.86 8.74 0.35
N GLU A 66 1.68 8.50 -0.66
CA GLU A 66 1.52 9.19 -1.93
C GLU A 66 0.19 8.84 -2.57
N ARG A 67 -0.18 7.58 -2.50
CA ARG A 67 -1.46 7.16 -3.06
C ARG A 67 -2.62 7.85 -2.36
N ALA A 68 -2.53 7.96 -1.04
CA ALA A 68 -3.58 8.60 -0.25
C ALA A 68 -3.69 10.08 -0.59
N THR A 69 -2.54 10.76 -0.71
CA THR A 69 -2.57 12.20 -0.97
C THR A 69 -3.01 12.50 -2.40
N ASN A 70 -2.61 11.68 -3.36
CA ASN A 70 -3.04 11.88 -4.72
C ASN A 70 -4.54 11.71 -4.86
N ASN A 71 -5.11 10.86 -3.99
CA ASN A 71 -6.53 10.60 -4.06
C ASN A 71 -7.35 11.62 -3.29
N ALA A 72 -6.73 12.33 -2.38
CA ALA A 72 -7.42 13.32 -1.57
C ALA A 72 -7.68 14.59 -2.37
N GLY A 73 -6.89 14.80 -3.40
CA GLY A 73 -7.09 15.96 -4.27
C GLY A 73 -8.27 15.76 -5.17
#